data_0fad0aab0e94c787fb3205f18b060062
#
_entry.id   0fad0aab0e94c787fb3205f18b060062
#
_cell.length_a   1.000
_cell.length_b   1.000
_cell.length_c   1.000
_cell.angle_alpha   90.00
_cell.angle_beta   90.00
_cell.angle_gamma   90.00
#
_symmetry.space_group_name_H-M   'P 1'
#
loop_
_entity.id
_entity.type
_entity.pdbx_description
1 polymer ?
#
loop_
_entity_poly.entity_id
_entity_poly.type
_entity_poly.pdbx_seq_one_letter_code
_entity_poly.pdbx_strand_id
1 'polypeptide(L)' 'MKGFFFTKFLELVEEKYGLEMVRKIIKEATLKSQGIFEPLANYSNFEMAQLLSCLSKNTGTSINNLLLTYEKYFL' A
#
# COMPACT_ATOMS: atom_id res chain seq x y z
N MET A 1 -2.88 0.12 -12.51
CA MET A 1 -1.59 -0.29 -11.89
C MET A 1 -1.59 -1.80 -11.69
N LYS A 2 -0.52 -2.46 -12.05
CA LYS A 2 -0.42 -3.92 -11.90
C LYS A 2 -0.35 -4.32 -10.44
N GLY A 3 -0.92 -5.49 -10.16
CA GLY A 3 -1.02 -6.00 -8.79
C GLY A 3 0.31 -6.23 -8.10
N PHE A 4 1.39 -6.55 -8.85
CA PHE A 4 2.68 -6.79 -8.21
C PHE A 4 3.23 -5.54 -7.51
N PHE A 5 2.83 -4.34 -7.94
CA PHE A 5 3.22 -3.11 -7.23
C PHE A 5 2.57 -3.06 -5.85
N PHE A 6 1.31 -3.49 -5.77
CA PHE A 6 0.60 -3.56 -4.48
C PHE A 6 1.23 -4.60 -3.57
N THR A 7 1.51 -5.78 -4.11
CA THR A 7 2.15 -6.85 -3.35
C THR A 7 3.50 -6.40 -2.81
N LYS A 8 4.31 -5.76 -3.66
CA LYS A 8 5.62 -5.24 -3.25
C LYS A 8 5.48 -4.16 -2.18
N PHE A 9 4.55 -3.25 -2.37
CA PHE A 9 4.29 -2.19 -1.38
C PHE A 9 3.93 -2.79 -0.01
N LEU A 10 3.02 -3.75 0.00
CA LEU A 10 2.59 -4.38 1.25
C LEU A 10 3.71 -5.18 1.90
N GLU A 11 4.58 -5.84 1.12
CA GLU A 11 5.77 -6.50 1.66
C GLU A 11 6.69 -5.51 2.36
N LEU A 12 6.91 -4.35 1.76
CA LEU A 12 7.77 -3.32 2.32
C LEU A 12 7.17 -2.73 3.60
N VAL A 13 5.85 -2.56 3.62
CA VAL A 13 5.15 -2.11 4.82
C VAL A 13 5.30 -3.13 5.94
N GLU A 14 5.16 -4.41 5.61
CA GLU A 14 5.33 -5.47 6.61
C GLU A 14 6.73 -5.48 7.18
N GLU A 15 7.75 -5.33 6.35
CA GLU A 15 9.14 -5.31 6.80
C GLU A 15 9.41 -4.16 7.76
N LYS A 16 8.84 -3.00 7.49
CA LYS A 16 9.12 -1.81 8.29
C LYS A 16 8.22 -1.68 9.51
N TYR A 17 6.94 -2.00 9.37
CA TYR A 17 5.94 -1.73 10.41
C TYR A 17 5.30 -2.99 10.99
N GLY A 18 5.51 -4.15 10.37
CA GLY A 18 4.94 -5.40 10.84
C GLY A 18 3.63 -5.78 10.16
N LEU A 19 3.23 -7.03 10.33
CA LEU A 19 2.03 -7.58 9.69
C LEU A 19 0.74 -6.91 10.18
N GLU A 20 0.69 -6.53 11.45
CA GLU A 20 -0.49 -5.88 12.00
C GLU A 20 -0.80 -4.55 11.30
N MET A 21 0.24 -3.81 10.93
CA MET A 21 0.05 -2.58 10.17
C MET A 21 -0.53 -2.87 8.79
N VAL A 22 -0.04 -3.92 8.12
CA VAL A 22 -0.56 -4.34 6.81
C VAL A 22 -2.06 -4.64 6.92
N ARG A 23 -2.44 -5.44 7.90
CA ARG A 23 -3.85 -5.79 8.12
C ARG A 23 -4.70 -4.56 8.40
N LYS A 24 -4.17 -3.66 9.20
CA LYS A 24 -4.88 -2.45 9.59
C LYS A 24 -5.17 -1.54 8.39
N ILE A 25 -4.16 -1.26 7.56
CA ILE A 25 -4.36 -0.38 6.41
C ILE A 25 -5.26 -1.01 5.35
N ILE A 26 -5.17 -2.33 5.15
CA ILE A 26 -6.06 -3.03 4.23
C ILE A 26 -7.51 -2.91 4.69
N LYS A 27 -7.74 -3.08 5.97
CA LYS A 27 -9.09 -2.99 6.55
C LYS A 27 -9.65 -1.57 6.45
N GLU A 28 -8.83 -0.57 6.77
CA GLU A 28 -9.26 0.83 6.77
C GLU A 28 -9.46 1.40 5.37
N ALA A 29 -8.72 0.90 4.39
CA ALA A 29 -8.74 1.43 3.03
C ALA A 29 -10.01 1.10 2.25
N THR A 30 -10.80 0.13 2.68
CA THR A 30 -12.04 -0.27 2.01
C THR A 30 -11.81 -0.58 0.52
N LEU A 31 -10.91 -1.51 0.26
CA LEU A 31 -10.49 -1.83 -1.11
C LEU A 31 -11.48 -2.75 -1.81
N LYS A 32 -11.74 -2.53 -3.10
CA LYS A 32 -12.55 -3.43 -3.91
C LYS A 32 -11.89 -4.81 -4.02
N SER A 33 -10.55 -4.84 -4.08
CA SER A 33 -9.79 -6.08 -4.12
C SER A 33 -9.78 -6.82 -2.79
N GLN A 34 -10.22 -6.17 -1.71
CA GLN A 34 -10.18 -6.69 -0.34
C GLN A 34 -8.74 -6.99 0.11
N GLY A 35 -7.76 -6.35 -0.51
CA GLY A 35 -6.35 -6.56 -0.19
C GLY A 35 -5.74 -7.78 -0.84
N ILE A 36 -6.46 -8.43 -1.75
CA ILE A 36 -5.95 -9.58 -2.50
C ILE A 36 -5.58 -9.09 -3.89
N PHE A 37 -4.29 -9.15 -4.22
CA PHE A 37 -3.79 -8.63 -5.48
C PHE A 37 -3.09 -9.74 -6.27
N GLU A 38 -3.55 -9.94 -7.51
CA GLU A 38 -2.86 -10.84 -8.44
C GLU A 38 -1.81 -10.03 -9.20
N PRO A 39 -0.56 -10.52 -9.27
CA PRO A 39 0.55 -9.72 -9.81
C PRO A 39 0.33 -9.16 -11.21
N LEU A 40 -0.32 -9.92 -12.09
CA LEU A 40 -0.50 -9.50 -13.48
C LEU A 40 -1.84 -8.82 -13.75
N ALA A 41 -2.76 -8.81 -12.79
CA ALA A 41 -4.03 -8.11 -12.93
C ALA A 41 -3.85 -6.61 -12.74
N ASN A 42 -4.79 -5.84 -13.28
CA ASN A 42 -4.78 -4.38 -13.14
C ASN A 42 -5.76 -3.94 -12.07
N TYR A 43 -5.34 -2.99 -11.27
CA TYR A 43 -6.16 -2.41 -10.21
C TYR A 43 -6.15 -0.89 -10.33
N SER A 44 -7.15 -0.25 -9.75
CA SER A 44 -7.25 1.21 -9.76
C SER A 44 -6.10 1.84 -8.98
N ASN A 45 -5.53 2.92 -9.52
CA ASN A 45 -4.53 3.72 -8.80
C ASN A 45 -5.12 4.28 -7.50
N PHE A 46 -6.43 4.42 -7.45
CA PHE A 46 -7.13 4.90 -6.26
C PHE A 46 -6.94 3.96 -5.07
N GLU A 47 -6.84 2.66 -5.30
CA GLU A 47 -6.59 1.71 -4.22
C GLU A 47 -5.21 1.94 -3.58
N MET A 48 -4.19 2.21 -4.40
CA MET A 48 -2.87 2.54 -3.87
C MET A 48 -2.91 3.86 -3.09
N ALA A 49 -3.64 4.85 -3.60
CA ALA A 49 -3.79 6.13 -2.90
C ALA A 49 -4.45 5.94 -1.53
N GLN A 50 -5.45 5.07 -1.44
CA GLN A 50 -6.10 4.76 -0.17
C GLN A 50 -5.15 4.08 0.81
N LEU A 51 -4.35 3.12 0.34
CA LEU A 51 -3.37 2.45 1.19
C LEU A 51 -2.34 3.44 1.74
N LEU A 52 -1.83 4.31 0.87
CA LEU A 52 -0.89 5.35 1.28
C LEU A 52 -1.51 6.31 2.30
N SER A 53 -2.75 6.70 2.08
CA SER A 53 -3.46 7.58 3.00
C SER A 53 -3.63 6.94 4.37
N CYS A 54 -4.01 5.67 4.41
CA CYS A 54 -4.16 4.94 5.66
C CYS A 54 -2.81 4.76 6.37
N LEU A 55 -1.76 4.46 5.62
CA LEU A 55 -0.43 4.33 6.20
C LEU A 55 0.05 5.67 6.77
N SER A 56 -0.18 6.76 6.05
CA SER A 56 0.15 8.10 6.52
C SER A 56 -0.55 8.41 7.85
N LYS A 57 -1.84 8.12 7.92
CA LYS A 57 -2.65 8.35 9.11
C LYS A 57 -2.13 7.55 10.30
N ASN A 58 -1.74 6.30 10.10
CA ASN A 58 -1.33 5.41 11.17
C ASN A 58 0.11 5.61 11.63
N THR A 59 0.96 6.21 10.79
CA THR A 59 2.38 6.39 11.10
C THR A 59 2.76 7.84 11.40
N GLY A 60 1.90 8.79 11.03
CA GLY A 60 2.23 10.21 11.14
C GLY A 60 3.21 10.70 10.07
N THR A 61 3.57 9.84 9.12
CA THR A 61 4.45 10.20 8.01
C THR A 61 3.60 10.76 6.87
N SER A 62 3.99 11.90 6.30
CA SER A 62 3.21 12.50 5.21
C SER A 62 3.18 11.59 3.99
N ILE A 63 2.11 11.71 3.18
CA ILE A 63 1.98 10.96 1.93
C ILE A 63 3.17 11.26 1.01
N ASN A 64 3.62 12.52 0.95
CA ASN A 64 4.77 12.88 0.12
C ASN A 64 6.04 12.15 0.56
N ASN A 65 6.29 12.04 1.87
CA ASN A 65 7.44 11.31 2.37
C ASN A 65 7.33 9.82 2.10
N LEU A 66 6.12 9.26 2.21
CA LEU A 66 5.90 7.85 1.86
C LEU A 66 6.15 7.61 0.38
N LEU A 67 5.68 8.50 -0.50
CA LEU A 67 5.94 8.40 -1.92
C LEU A 67 7.44 8.42 -2.22
N LEU A 68 8.18 9.33 -1.59
CA LEU A 68 9.64 9.40 -1.76
C LEU A 68 10.31 8.10 -1.30
N THR A 69 9.82 7.49 -0.24
CA THR A 69 10.38 6.26 0.28
C THR A 69 10.13 5.07 -0.65
N TYR A 70 8.92 4.96 -1.21
CA TYR A 70 8.51 3.76 -1.94
C TYR A 70 8.64 3.86 -3.44
N GLU A 71 8.67 5.06 -4.03
CA GLU A 71 8.70 5.20 -5.49
C GLU A 71 9.90 4.52 -6.14
N LYS A 72 11.04 4.48 -5.46
CA LYS A 72 12.25 3.83 -5.99
C LYS A 72 12.04 2.33 -6.22
N TYR A 73 11.07 1.73 -5.57
CA TYR A 73 10.76 0.31 -5.76
C TYR A 73 9.78 0.08 -6.91
N PHE A 74 9.19 1.16 -7.42
CA PHE A 74 8.19 1.09 -8.49
C PHE A 74 8.72 1.59 -9.83
N LEU A 75 9.89 2.20 -9.83
CA LEU A 75 10.53 2.75 -11.05
C LEU A 75 11.70 1.83 -11.51
#